data_244149537126a3b345b9d79a2a897b9a
#
_entry.id   244149537126a3b345b9d79a2a897b9a
#
_cell.length_a   1.000
_cell.length_b   1.000
_cell.length_c   1.000
_cell.angle_alpha   90.00
_cell.angle_beta   90.00
_cell.angle_gamma   90.00
#
_symmetry.space_group_name_H-M   'P 1'
#
loop_
_entity.id
_entity.type
_entity.pdbx_description
1 polymer ?
#
loop_
_entity_poly.entity_id
_entity_poly.type
_entity_poly.pdbx_seq_one_letter_code
_entity_poly.pdbx_strand_id
1 'polypeptide(L)'
;MDEQKLIHDPPQKVLALYQAVIEFINEGCDINTLKVADITGRAGIGKGTAYEYFSSKEEIISSAILYYVKVCFEKLQVISTDNRTFQQKINEVMDFIDEHVKEKQGVFFLIKMVLESY
;
A
#
# COMPACT_ATOMS: atom_id res chain seq x y z
N MET A 1 -15.28 6.52 -11.72
CA MET A 1 -14.55 7.24 -10.66
C MET A 1 -13.14 7.51 -11.14
N ASP A 2 -12.65 8.71 -10.86
CA ASP A 2 -11.32 9.14 -11.27
C ASP A 2 -10.25 8.27 -10.60
N GLU A 3 -9.27 7.82 -11.37
CA GLU A 3 -8.15 7.03 -10.88
C GLU A 3 -7.38 7.72 -9.75
N GLN A 4 -7.20 9.04 -9.86
CA GLN A 4 -6.53 9.82 -8.83
C GLN A 4 -7.28 9.78 -7.50
N LYS A 5 -8.61 9.82 -7.56
CA LYS A 5 -9.42 9.77 -6.34
C LYS A 5 -9.28 8.42 -5.64
N LEU A 6 -9.15 7.34 -6.40
CA LEU A 6 -8.97 6.00 -5.81
C LEU A 6 -7.63 5.87 -5.09
N ILE A 7 -6.63 6.66 -5.46
CA ILE A 7 -5.31 6.65 -4.82
C ILE A 7 -5.20 7.71 -3.71
N HIS A 8 -5.69 8.93 -3.95
CA HIS A 8 -5.50 10.04 -3.01
C HIS A 8 -6.54 10.11 -1.91
N ASP A 9 -7.77 9.73 -2.21
CA ASP A 9 -8.87 9.77 -1.25
C ASP A 9 -9.83 8.62 -1.54
N PRO A 10 -9.38 7.37 -1.34
CA PRO A 10 -10.21 6.23 -1.69
C PRO A 10 -11.42 6.10 -0.77
N PRO A 11 -12.57 5.66 -1.33
CA PRO A 11 -13.72 5.31 -0.51
C PRO A 11 -13.38 4.21 0.49
N GLN A 12 -14.14 4.13 1.57
CA GLN A 12 -13.89 3.15 2.63
C GLN A 12 -13.84 1.71 2.12
N LYS A 13 -14.69 1.37 1.19
CA LYS A 13 -14.71 0.01 0.59
C LYS A 13 -13.43 -0.28 -0.19
N VAL A 14 -12.91 0.74 -0.88
CA VAL A 14 -11.65 0.63 -1.61
C VAL A 14 -10.48 0.48 -0.65
N LEU A 15 -10.49 1.23 0.46
CA LEU A 15 -9.47 1.07 1.50
C LEU A 15 -9.46 -0.34 2.06
N ALA A 16 -10.65 -0.94 2.27
CA ALA A 16 -10.73 -2.31 2.75
C ALA A 16 -10.09 -3.29 1.77
N LEU A 17 -10.28 -3.08 0.45
CA LEU A 17 -9.60 -3.88 -0.56
C LEU A 17 -8.09 -3.72 -0.50
N TYR A 18 -7.61 -2.49 -0.36
CA TYR A 18 -6.18 -2.21 -0.28
C TYR A 18 -5.55 -2.88 0.95
N GLN A 19 -6.22 -2.78 2.09
CA GLN A 19 -5.75 -3.42 3.32
C GLN A 19 -5.69 -4.94 3.17
N ALA A 20 -6.69 -5.53 2.53
CA ALA A 20 -6.71 -6.97 2.29
C ALA A 20 -5.52 -7.42 1.43
N VAL A 21 -5.23 -6.68 0.36
CA VAL A 21 -4.10 -6.99 -0.52
C VAL A 21 -2.79 -6.92 0.27
N ILE A 22 -2.60 -5.86 1.05
CA ILE A 22 -1.36 -5.67 1.81
C ILE A 22 -1.21 -6.76 2.88
N GLU A 23 -2.29 -7.17 3.53
CA GLU A 23 -2.25 -8.26 4.50
C GLU A 23 -1.80 -9.56 3.85
N PHE A 24 -2.33 -9.89 2.66
CA PHE A 24 -1.90 -11.08 1.93
C PHE A 24 -0.42 -11.04 1.58
N ILE A 25 0.06 -9.88 1.14
CA ILE A 25 1.49 -9.70 0.83
C ILE A 25 2.33 -9.92 2.08
N ASN A 26 1.91 -9.35 3.21
CA ASN A 26 2.63 -9.49 4.48
C ASN A 26 2.64 -10.93 4.98
N GLU A 27 1.63 -11.71 4.63
CA GLU A 27 1.57 -13.13 4.98
C GLU A 27 2.43 -14.01 4.07
N GLY A 28 3.06 -13.41 3.06
CA GLY A 28 3.89 -14.13 2.12
C GLY A 28 3.13 -14.80 0.98
N CYS A 29 1.87 -14.41 0.77
CA CYS A 29 1.08 -14.97 -0.33
C CYS A 29 1.63 -14.55 -1.68
N ASP A 30 1.61 -15.49 -2.64
CA ASP A 30 1.98 -15.18 -4.02
C ASP A 30 0.85 -14.37 -4.67
N ILE A 31 1.16 -13.15 -5.08
CA ILE A 31 0.19 -12.25 -5.73
C ILE A 31 -0.40 -12.90 -6.98
N ASN A 32 0.41 -13.67 -7.72
CA ASN A 32 -0.03 -14.29 -8.97
C ASN A 32 -1.12 -15.34 -8.77
N THR A 33 -1.15 -16.00 -7.62
CA THR A 33 -2.15 -17.03 -7.31
C THR A 33 -3.35 -16.49 -6.55
N LEU A 34 -3.27 -15.25 -6.08
CA LEU A 34 -4.33 -14.62 -5.32
C LEU A 34 -5.53 -14.33 -6.23
N LYS A 35 -6.73 -14.66 -5.76
CA LYS A 35 -7.97 -14.45 -6.52
C LYS A 35 -8.73 -13.25 -6.00
N VAL A 36 -9.53 -12.62 -6.86
CA VAL A 36 -10.41 -11.51 -6.46
C VAL A 36 -11.31 -11.94 -5.29
N ALA A 37 -11.84 -13.18 -5.35
CA ALA A 37 -12.69 -13.70 -4.27
C ALA A 37 -11.97 -13.71 -2.92
N ASP A 38 -10.67 -14.00 -2.90
CA ASP A 38 -9.88 -13.98 -1.67
C ASP A 38 -9.77 -12.56 -1.12
N ILE A 39 -9.48 -11.61 -1.99
CA ILE A 39 -9.33 -10.19 -1.62
C ILE A 39 -10.66 -9.65 -1.09
N THR A 40 -11.75 -9.84 -1.84
CA THR A 40 -13.06 -9.33 -1.46
C THR A 40 -13.58 -10.02 -0.21
N GLY A 41 -13.31 -11.31 -0.06
CA GLY A 41 -13.70 -12.06 1.13
C GLY A 41 -13.04 -11.51 2.39
N ARG A 42 -11.74 -11.23 2.33
CA ARG A 42 -11.03 -10.65 3.46
C ARG A 42 -11.48 -9.20 3.72
N ALA A 43 -11.73 -8.44 2.66
CA ALA A 43 -12.20 -7.06 2.77
C ALA A 43 -13.64 -6.95 3.28
N GLY A 44 -14.39 -8.03 3.24
CA GLY A 44 -15.79 -8.02 3.68
C GLY A 44 -16.73 -7.34 2.71
N ILE A 45 -16.40 -7.34 1.41
CA ILE A 45 -17.25 -6.77 0.37
C ILE A 45 -17.49 -7.80 -0.74
N GLY A 46 -18.50 -7.55 -1.58
CA GLY A 46 -18.79 -8.45 -2.69
C GLY A 46 -17.93 -8.18 -3.91
N LYS A 47 -17.79 -9.20 -4.77
CA LYS A 47 -17.07 -9.06 -6.04
C LYS A 47 -17.67 -7.96 -6.92
N GLY A 48 -19.01 -7.87 -6.97
CA GLY A 48 -19.68 -6.84 -7.75
C GLY A 48 -19.28 -5.45 -7.32
N THR A 49 -19.14 -5.24 -6.02
CA THR A 49 -18.70 -3.94 -5.48
C THR A 49 -17.25 -3.65 -5.91
N ALA A 50 -16.37 -4.64 -5.84
CA ALA A 50 -15.00 -4.45 -6.27
C ALA A 50 -14.91 -4.07 -7.75
N TYR A 51 -15.69 -4.74 -8.59
CA TYR A 51 -15.71 -4.48 -10.04
C TYR A 51 -16.39 -3.17 -10.42
N GLU A 52 -17.08 -2.51 -9.49
CA GLU A 52 -17.56 -1.14 -9.71
C GLU A 52 -16.39 -0.13 -9.73
N TYR A 53 -15.29 -0.45 -9.04
CA TYR A 53 -14.14 0.45 -8.93
C TYR A 53 -12.96 0.02 -9.79
N PHE A 54 -12.79 -1.27 -10.02
CA PHE A 54 -11.63 -1.83 -10.71
C PHE A 54 -12.06 -2.80 -11.79
N SER A 55 -11.30 -2.83 -12.88
CA SER A 55 -11.62 -3.70 -14.03
C SER A 55 -10.97 -5.07 -13.92
N SER A 56 -9.96 -5.24 -13.06
CA SER A 56 -9.23 -6.50 -12.98
C SER A 56 -8.57 -6.66 -11.59
N LYS A 57 -8.16 -7.88 -11.29
CA LYS A 57 -7.37 -8.19 -10.10
C LYS A 57 -6.06 -7.39 -10.09
N GLU A 58 -5.42 -7.32 -11.24
CA GLU A 58 -4.14 -6.63 -11.39
C GLU A 58 -4.28 -5.15 -11.06
N GLU A 59 -5.38 -4.55 -11.45
CA GLU A 59 -5.66 -3.15 -11.13
C GLU A 59 -5.87 -2.94 -9.63
N ILE A 60 -6.57 -3.85 -8.96
CA ILE A 60 -6.75 -3.79 -7.51
C ILE A 60 -5.39 -3.83 -6.81
N ILE A 61 -4.55 -4.78 -7.19
CA ILE A 61 -3.26 -4.99 -6.55
C ILE A 61 -2.32 -3.81 -6.80
N SER A 62 -2.22 -3.35 -8.04
CA SER A 62 -1.34 -2.23 -8.37
C SER A 62 -1.79 -0.94 -7.69
N SER A 63 -3.09 -0.70 -7.61
CA SER A 63 -3.63 0.47 -6.94
C SER A 63 -3.37 0.43 -5.44
N ALA A 64 -3.48 -0.75 -4.82
CA ALA A 64 -3.17 -0.93 -3.41
C ALA A 64 -1.71 -0.60 -3.11
N ILE A 65 -0.80 -1.08 -3.96
CA ILE A 65 0.63 -0.82 -3.81
C ILE A 65 0.92 0.68 -3.97
N LEU A 66 0.35 1.30 -5.01
CA LEU A 66 0.52 2.74 -5.25
C LEU A 66 0.01 3.57 -4.07
N TYR A 67 -1.13 3.20 -3.52
CA TYR A 67 -1.69 3.89 -2.36
C TYR A 67 -0.72 3.83 -1.17
N TYR A 68 -0.17 2.66 -0.89
CA TYR A 68 0.78 2.50 0.21
C TYR A 68 2.07 3.25 -0.02
N VAL A 69 2.59 3.24 -1.24
CA VAL A 69 3.79 4.02 -1.59
C VAL A 69 3.52 5.51 -1.36
N LYS A 70 2.38 6.00 -1.80
CA LYS A 70 1.99 7.40 -1.61
C LYS A 70 1.93 7.76 -0.12
N VAL A 71 1.30 6.93 0.71
CA VAL A 71 1.21 7.17 2.15
C VAL A 71 2.59 7.21 2.78
N CYS A 72 3.47 6.29 2.39
CA CYS A 72 4.85 6.28 2.89
C CYS A 72 5.60 7.55 2.48
N PHE A 73 5.47 7.99 1.23
CA PHE A 73 6.11 9.22 0.77
C PHE A 73 5.61 10.45 1.52
N GLU A 74 4.32 10.52 1.79
CA GLU A 74 3.76 11.63 2.56
C GLU A 74 4.35 11.70 3.96
N LYS A 75 4.50 10.57 4.62
CA LYS A 75 5.11 10.51 5.94
C LYS A 75 6.59 10.90 5.90
N LEU A 76 7.32 10.47 4.88
CA LEU A 76 8.72 10.84 4.72
C LEU A 76 8.88 12.34 4.45
N GLN A 77 7.95 12.95 3.68
CA GLN A 77 7.98 14.39 3.44
C GLN A 77 7.78 15.19 4.73
N VAL A 78 6.87 14.75 5.59
CA VAL A 78 6.66 15.41 6.88
C VAL A 78 7.96 15.37 7.70
N ILE A 79 8.66 14.23 7.69
CA ILE A 79 9.94 14.09 8.38
C ILE A 79 10.99 15.04 7.76
N SER A 80 11.01 15.17 6.43
CA SER A 80 12.05 15.91 5.71
C SER A 80 11.87 17.43 5.75
N THR A 81 10.67 17.95 6.08
CA THR A 81 10.41 19.39 6.10
C THR A 81 10.67 20.04 7.46
N ASP A 82 11.08 19.27 8.44
CA ASP A 82 11.36 19.69 9.79
C ASP A 82 12.75 20.35 9.88
N ASN A 83 12.92 21.24 10.88
CA ASN A 83 14.19 21.98 11.11
C ASN A 83 15.25 21.14 11.85
N ARG A 84 15.10 19.85 11.92
CA ARG A 84 16.06 18.98 12.60
C ARG A 84 17.32 18.76 11.77
N THR A 85 18.39 18.37 12.43
CA THR A 85 19.66 18.09 11.75
C THR A 85 19.50 16.90 10.82
N PHE A 86 20.42 16.79 9.85
CA PHE A 86 20.46 15.67 8.92
C PHE A 86 20.53 14.33 9.68
N GLN A 87 21.32 14.25 10.74
CA GLN A 87 21.44 13.03 11.54
C GLN A 87 20.10 12.66 12.21
N GLN A 88 19.40 13.65 12.75
CA GLN A 88 18.10 13.43 13.36
C GLN A 88 17.07 12.95 12.34
N LYS A 89 17.09 13.52 11.14
CA LYS A 89 16.20 13.11 10.05
C LYS A 89 16.48 11.67 9.63
N ILE A 90 17.75 11.32 9.49
CA ILE A 90 18.13 9.94 9.14
C ILE A 90 17.67 8.96 10.22
N ASN A 91 17.89 9.31 11.50
CA ASN A 91 17.47 8.44 12.59
C ASN A 91 15.95 8.20 12.57
N GLU A 92 15.17 9.23 12.28
CA GLU A 92 13.72 9.07 12.18
C GLU A 92 13.29 8.22 10.99
N VAL A 93 13.96 8.41 9.84
CA VAL A 93 13.69 7.57 8.67
C VAL A 93 14.02 6.11 8.98
N MET A 94 15.14 5.86 9.66
CA MET A 94 15.53 4.51 10.05
C MET A 94 14.54 3.90 11.04
N ASP A 95 14.09 4.68 12.03
CA ASP A 95 13.09 4.23 12.98
C ASP A 95 11.76 3.89 12.28
N PHE A 96 11.35 4.73 11.34
CA PHE A 96 10.15 4.51 10.54
C PHE A 96 10.26 3.21 9.73
N ILE A 97 11.40 3.01 9.06
CA ILE A 97 11.65 1.79 8.28
C ILE A 97 11.64 0.56 9.19
N ASP A 98 12.33 0.64 10.32
CA ASP A 98 12.44 -0.47 11.28
C ASP A 98 11.06 -0.89 11.80
N GLU A 99 10.24 0.09 12.16
CA GLU A 99 8.87 -0.16 12.61
C GLU A 99 8.03 -0.84 11.53
N HIS A 100 8.11 -0.35 10.29
CA HIS A 100 7.31 -0.90 9.19
C HIS A 100 7.85 -2.23 8.70
N VAL A 101 9.16 -2.43 8.72
CA VAL A 101 9.76 -3.72 8.34
C VAL A 101 9.34 -4.83 9.28
N LYS A 102 9.28 -4.56 10.58
CA LYS A 102 8.87 -5.56 11.56
C LYS A 102 7.42 -6.01 11.36
N GLU A 103 6.56 -5.08 10.99
CA GLU A 103 5.12 -5.35 10.87
C GLU A 103 4.69 -5.67 9.45
N LYS A 104 5.40 -5.15 8.44
CA LYS A 104 4.98 -5.21 7.03
C LYS A 104 6.16 -5.44 6.10
N GLN A 105 6.89 -6.51 6.32
CA GLN A 105 8.09 -6.83 5.52
C GLN A 105 7.78 -6.93 4.02
N GLY A 106 6.63 -7.51 3.67
CA GLY A 106 6.26 -7.66 2.27
C GLY A 106 6.05 -6.32 1.58
N VAL A 107 5.40 -5.37 2.26
CA VAL A 107 5.17 -4.02 1.73
C VAL A 107 6.50 -3.28 1.57
N PHE A 108 7.38 -3.37 2.56
CA PHE A 108 8.70 -2.74 2.49
C PHE A 108 9.48 -3.27 1.28
N PHE A 109 9.46 -4.57 1.05
CA PHE A 109 10.14 -5.19 -0.09
C PHE A 109 9.60 -4.64 -1.41
N LEU A 110 8.27 -4.52 -1.54
CA LEU A 110 7.64 -3.99 -2.74
C LEU A 110 8.00 -2.52 -2.97
N ILE A 111 7.99 -1.71 -1.91
CA ILE A 111 8.38 -0.30 -2.00
C ILE A 111 9.82 -0.20 -2.48
N LYS A 112 10.70 -1.01 -1.92
CA LYS A 112 12.11 -1.04 -2.32
C LYS A 112 12.26 -1.40 -3.80
N MET A 113 11.53 -2.42 -4.27
CA MET A 113 11.54 -2.80 -5.68
C MET A 113 11.09 -1.66 -6.59
N VAL A 114 10.01 -0.97 -6.21
CA VAL A 114 9.51 0.16 -7.00
C VAL A 114 10.53 1.27 -7.05
N LEU A 115 11.15 1.61 -5.92
CA LEU A 115 12.17 2.66 -5.88
C LEU A 115 13.41 2.30 -6.69
N GLU A 116 13.83 1.05 -6.66
CA GLU A 116 14.99 0.59 -7.43
C GLU A 116 14.73 0.57 -8.95
N SER A 117 13.45 0.47 -9.36
CA SER A 117 13.10 0.46 -10.78
C SER A 117 13.13 1.86 -11.41
N TYR A 118 13.23 2.89 -10.61
CA TYR A 118 13.43 4.26 -11.08
C TYR A 118 14.92 4.54 -11.21
#